data_1c1f9398c9e2f6d96bc7f29df976bc70
#
_entry.id   1c1f9398c9e2f6d96bc7f29df976bc70
#
_cell.length_a   1.000
_cell.length_b   1.000
_cell.length_c   1.000
_cell.angle_alpha   90.00
_cell.angle_beta   90.00
_cell.angle_gamma   90.00
#
_symmetry.space_group_name_H-M   'P 1'
#
loop_
_entity.id
_entity.type
_entity.pdbx_description
1 polymer ?
#
loop_
_entity_poly.entity_id
_entity_poly.type
_entity_poly.pdbx_seq_one_letter_code
_entity_poly.pdbx_strand_id
1 'polypeptide(L)'
;LHSILAITDFSTQAEHGLERAARVAAAHQAKLRIVYFTESATHGFLNPGGRLAQRARQLARRHDITGNAVTRPCNSLGDIVREADSADLLVVDERRQRTFSSLWRGTEVAQLLRRSPCPVLVVKHAPSTHYSNMLVATDFTVDSLALVRYGSGFDVNSELELFHTRSTRRHAHPSLAQEAAERESAFRQDTHRLLQGRRFALTDSFDTRLSRVDWVHGDFDPARQTLVRQKISDADLIVVGKERRFILADMLLGSVAQRLVTSADSDVLVVPHAYSAPSRAAGRARIQTDLN
;
A
#
# COMPACT_ATOMS: atom_id res chain seq x y z
N LEU A 1 -6.81 11.23 -3.69
CA LEU A 1 -5.40 11.59 -3.60
C LEU A 1 -5.18 12.96 -4.25
N HIS A 2 -4.22 13.77 -3.74
CA HIS A 2 -3.88 15.08 -4.31
C HIS A 2 -2.40 15.16 -4.69
N SER A 3 -1.53 14.47 -3.99
CA SER A 3 -0.08 14.47 -4.21
C SER A 3 0.49 13.06 -4.11
N ILE A 4 1.19 12.64 -5.14
CA ILE A 4 1.86 11.33 -5.21
C ILE A 4 3.36 11.58 -5.33
N LEU A 5 4.15 10.92 -4.49
CA LEU A 5 5.60 10.91 -4.56
C LEU A 5 6.08 9.57 -5.12
N ALA A 6 6.87 9.58 -6.19
CA ALA A 6 7.46 8.36 -6.75
C ALA A 6 8.99 8.44 -6.74
N ILE A 7 9.64 7.35 -6.35
CA ILE A 7 11.09 7.25 -6.29
C ILE A 7 11.62 6.63 -7.58
N THR A 8 12.74 7.14 -8.06
CA THR A 8 13.47 6.58 -9.20
C THR A 8 14.99 6.64 -9.01
N ASP A 9 15.68 5.64 -9.52
CA ASP A 9 17.13 5.62 -9.74
C ASP A 9 17.45 5.61 -11.24
N PHE A 10 16.43 5.82 -12.07
CA PHE A 10 16.46 5.72 -13.55
C PHE A 10 16.75 4.32 -14.08
N SER A 11 16.62 3.28 -13.28
CA SER A 11 16.65 1.90 -13.77
C SER A 11 15.38 1.58 -14.57
N THR A 12 15.44 0.56 -15.41
CA THR A 12 14.28 0.07 -16.17
C THR A 12 13.15 -0.37 -15.25
N GLN A 13 13.49 -0.86 -14.07
CA GLN A 13 12.51 -1.29 -13.07
C GLN A 13 11.81 -0.11 -12.41
N ALA A 14 12.57 0.93 -12.04
CA ALA A 14 11.98 2.15 -11.47
C ALA A 14 11.00 2.83 -12.43
N GLU A 15 11.14 2.60 -13.75
CA GLU A 15 10.18 3.08 -14.75
C GLU A 15 8.78 2.46 -14.56
N HIS A 16 8.67 1.20 -14.09
CA HIS A 16 7.37 0.61 -13.78
C HIS A 16 6.68 1.34 -12.63
N GLY A 17 7.45 1.67 -11.58
CA GLY A 17 6.96 2.48 -10.46
C GLY A 17 6.50 3.87 -10.90
N LEU A 18 7.30 4.56 -11.73
CA LEU A 18 6.96 5.88 -12.26
C LEU A 18 5.69 5.84 -13.13
N GLU A 19 5.59 4.86 -14.02
CA GLU A 19 4.44 4.69 -14.90
C GLU A 19 3.16 4.38 -14.11
N ARG A 20 3.25 3.51 -13.09
CA ARG A 20 2.13 3.24 -12.16
C ARG A 20 1.73 4.49 -11.40
N ALA A 21 2.69 5.23 -10.86
CA ALA A 21 2.44 6.48 -10.15
C ALA A 21 1.74 7.52 -11.04
N ALA A 22 2.14 7.63 -12.31
CA ALA A 22 1.51 8.54 -13.26
C ALA A 22 0.06 8.14 -13.57
N ARG A 23 -0.23 6.84 -13.72
CA ARG A 23 -1.60 6.32 -13.94
C ARG A 23 -2.50 6.57 -12.73
N VAL A 24 -2.00 6.32 -11.52
CA VAL A 24 -2.74 6.63 -10.29
C VAL A 24 -2.95 8.15 -10.17
N ALA A 25 -1.95 8.96 -10.53
CA ALA A 25 -2.09 10.42 -10.54
C ALA A 25 -3.18 10.88 -11.53
N ALA A 26 -3.24 10.30 -12.72
CA ALA A 26 -4.27 10.61 -13.72
C ALA A 26 -5.67 10.23 -13.22
N ALA A 27 -5.85 9.02 -12.66
CA ALA A 27 -7.13 8.56 -12.13
C ALA A 27 -7.67 9.44 -11.00
N HIS A 28 -6.78 10.05 -10.21
CA HIS A 28 -7.14 10.92 -9.08
C HIS A 28 -7.03 12.42 -9.36
N GLN A 29 -6.61 12.82 -10.56
CA GLN A 29 -6.27 14.22 -10.87
C GLN A 29 -5.25 14.79 -9.86
N ALA A 30 -4.31 13.96 -9.45
CA ALA A 30 -3.29 14.26 -8.45
C ALA A 30 -2.02 14.82 -9.09
N LYS A 31 -1.25 15.57 -8.31
CA LYS A 31 0.10 16.00 -8.70
C LYS A 31 1.08 14.87 -8.52
N LEU A 32 1.89 14.57 -9.54
CA LEU A 32 2.98 13.62 -9.45
C LEU A 32 4.29 14.36 -9.17
N ARG A 33 4.94 14.02 -8.06
CA ARG A 33 6.29 14.44 -7.73
C ARG A 33 7.22 13.25 -7.89
N ILE A 34 8.32 13.44 -8.59
CA ILE A 34 9.33 12.39 -8.73
C ILE A 34 10.62 12.80 -8.05
N VAL A 35 11.24 11.86 -7.33
CA VAL A 35 12.48 12.07 -6.60
C VAL A 35 13.53 11.07 -7.04
N TYR A 36 14.76 11.56 -7.25
CA TYR A 36 15.90 10.68 -7.50
C TYR A 36 16.49 10.22 -6.17
N PHE A 37 16.67 8.93 -6.04
CA PHE A 37 17.35 8.33 -4.90
C PHE A 37 18.09 7.06 -5.30
N THR A 38 19.33 6.92 -4.86
CA THR A 38 20.14 5.71 -5.04
C THR A 38 21.03 5.48 -3.81
N GLU A 39 21.15 4.23 -3.38
CA GLU A 39 22.09 3.85 -2.29
C GLU A 39 23.55 3.86 -2.76
N SER A 40 23.76 3.65 -4.06
CA SER A 40 25.10 3.46 -4.59
C SER A 40 25.74 4.79 -4.98
N ALA A 41 26.72 5.22 -4.19
CA ALA A 41 27.56 6.35 -4.53
C ALA A 41 28.34 6.16 -5.85
N THR A 42 28.61 4.90 -6.22
CA THR A 42 29.39 4.56 -7.43
C THR A 42 28.59 4.54 -8.73
N HIS A 43 27.26 4.41 -8.64
CA HIS A 43 26.34 4.35 -9.78
C HIS A 43 25.43 5.59 -9.88
N GLY A 44 25.65 6.59 -9.02
CA GLY A 44 24.86 7.81 -8.99
C GLY A 44 25.16 8.69 -10.21
N PHE A 45 24.13 9.34 -10.76
CA PHE A 45 24.31 10.37 -11.78
C PHE A 45 24.88 11.64 -11.12
N LEU A 46 25.91 12.23 -11.71
CA LEU A 46 26.52 13.48 -11.22
C LEU A 46 25.52 14.64 -11.17
N ASN A 47 24.56 14.68 -12.09
CA ASN A 47 23.50 15.69 -12.11
C ASN A 47 22.16 15.05 -12.50
N PRO A 48 21.42 14.43 -11.58
CA PRO A 48 20.15 13.79 -11.89
C PRO A 48 19.01 14.78 -12.14
N GLY A 49 19.14 16.05 -11.71
CA GLY A 49 18.05 17.02 -11.72
C GLY A 49 17.48 17.32 -13.12
N GLY A 50 18.33 17.51 -14.10
CA GLY A 50 17.90 17.75 -15.49
C GLY A 50 17.13 16.57 -16.07
N ARG A 51 17.65 15.34 -15.88
CA ARG A 51 16.99 14.09 -16.31
C ARG A 51 15.69 13.86 -15.58
N LEU A 52 15.64 14.14 -14.27
CA LEU A 52 14.45 14.03 -13.45
C LEU A 52 13.35 14.99 -13.94
N ALA A 53 13.70 16.27 -14.18
CA ALA A 53 12.78 17.26 -14.71
C ALA A 53 12.25 16.90 -16.11
N GLN A 54 13.13 16.35 -16.97
CA GLN A 54 12.72 15.86 -18.29
C GLN A 54 11.72 14.71 -18.15
N ARG A 55 11.99 13.73 -17.26
CA ARG A 55 11.12 12.58 -17.06
C ARG A 55 9.77 13.00 -16.48
N ALA A 56 9.76 13.92 -15.51
CA ALA A 56 8.51 14.48 -14.97
C ALA A 56 7.63 15.10 -16.07
N ARG A 57 8.24 15.91 -16.96
CA ARG A 57 7.52 16.51 -18.11
C ARG A 57 7.00 15.45 -19.10
N GLN A 58 7.76 14.39 -19.37
CA GLN A 58 7.31 13.31 -20.24
C GLN A 58 6.10 12.58 -19.69
N LEU A 59 6.11 12.23 -18.40
CA LEU A 59 4.98 11.60 -17.72
C LEU A 59 3.76 12.54 -17.67
N ALA A 60 3.99 13.82 -17.36
CA ALA A 60 2.94 14.83 -17.33
C ALA A 60 2.19 14.94 -18.65
N ARG A 61 2.94 15.00 -19.79
CA ARG A 61 2.35 15.06 -21.13
C ARG A 61 1.64 13.77 -21.54
N ARG A 62 2.22 12.59 -21.19
CA ARG A 62 1.67 11.29 -21.57
C ARG A 62 0.36 10.99 -20.88
N HIS A 63 0.23 11.38 -19.61
CA HIS A 63 -0.91 11.04 -18.76
C HIS A 63 -1.84 12.22 -18.49
N ASP A 64 -1.58 13.39 -19.07
CA ASP A 64 -2.33 14.64 -18.85
C ASP A 64 -2.44 15.00 -17.37
N ILE A 65 -1.30 15.03 -16.67
CA ILE A 65 -1.20 15.31 -15.23
C ILE A 65 -0.21 16.47 -14.97
N THR A 66 -0.26 17.03 -13.78
CA THR A 66 0.82 17.88 -13.29
C THR A 66 1.96 17.03 -12.76
N GLY A 67 3.15 17.11 -13.40
CA GLY A 67 4.33 16.36 -13.01
C GLY A 67 5.51 17.28 -12.71
N ASN A 68 6.11 17.12 -11.51
CA ASN A 68 7.24 17.92 -11.06
C ASN A 68 8.39 17.04 -10.54
N ALA A 69 9.64 17.51 -10.76
CA ALA A 69 10.82 16.92 -10.14
C ALA A 69 11.05 17.56 -8.76
N VAL A 70 11.39 16.73 -7.77
CA VAL A 70 11.92 17.21 -6.49
C VAL A 70 13.34 17.73 -6.72
N THR A 71 13.56 19.01 -6.52
CA THR A 71 14.87 19.66 -6.79
C THR A 71 15.84 19.53 -5.62
N ARG A 72 15.33 19.30 -4.39
CA ARG A 72 16.16 19.07 -3.21
C ARG A 72 16.86 17.73 -3.35
N PRO A 73 18.18 17.68 -3.14
CA PRO A 73 18.90 16.40 -3.09
C PRO A 73 18.37 15.51 -1.97
N CYS A 74 18.05 14.27 -2.29
CA CYS A 74 17.67 13.25 -1.31
C CYS A 74 18.82 12.24 -1.24
N ASN A 75 19.63 12.34 -0.19
CA ASN A 75 20.84 11.54 0.00
C ASN A 75 20.63 10.43 1.05
N SER A 76 19.48 10.43 1.70
CA SER A 76 19.15 9.47 2.74
C SER A 76 17.66 9.07 2.69
N LEU A 77 17.34 7.93 3.29
CA LEU A 77 15.93 7.53 3.49
C LEU A 77 15.16 8.54 4.33
N GLY A 78 15.83 9.22 5.27
CA GLY A 78 15.23 10.30 6.06
C GLY A 78 14.76 11.47 5.20
N ASP A 79 15.47 11.78 4.11
CA ASP A 79 15.08 12.81 3.17
C ASP A 79 13.81 12.39 2.40
N ILE A 80 13.77 11.13 1.97
CA ILE A 80 12.58 10.56 1.30
C ILE A 80 11.36 10.58 2.22
N VAL A 81 11.53 10.17 3.49
CA VAL A 81 10.43 10.20 4.47
C VAL A 81 9.92 11.63 4.68
N ARG A 82 10.80 12.63 4.77
CA ARG A 82 10.40 14.05 4.85
C ARG A 82 9.66 14.52 3.61
N GLU A 83 10.09 14.13 2.41
CA GLU A 83 9.35 14.45 1.18
C GLU A 83 7.97 13.76 1.14
N ALA A 84 7.87 12.56 1.72
CA ALA A 84 6.61 11.83 1.82
C ALA A 84 5.60 12.44 2.82
N ASP A 85 6.04 13.29 3.77
CA ASP A 85 5.13 14.00 4.68
C ASP A 85 4.11 14.89 3.96
N SER A 86 4.46 15.37 2.76
CA SER A 86 3.59 16.21 1.91
C SER A 86 2.91 15.41 0.79
N ALA A 87 2.97 14.08 0.83
CA ALA A 87 2.35 13.20 -0.16
C ALA A 87 1.20 12.40 0.46
N ASP A 88 0.19 12.10 -0.36
CA ASP A 88 -0.91 11.21 0.01
C ASP A 88 -0.59 9.75 -0.32
N LEU A 89 0.43 9.52 -1.16
CA LEU A 89 0.89 8.21 -1.58
C LEU A 89 2.38 8.28 -1.93
N LEU A 90 3.15 7.32 -1.41
CA LEU A 90 4.52 7.04 -1.84
C LEU A 90 4.53 5.82 -2.74
N VAL A 91 5.15 5.91 -3.91
CA VAL A 91 5.29 4.79 -4.86
C VAL A 91 6.75 4.39 -4.96
N VAL A 92 7.00 3.11 -4.76
CA VAL A 92 8.34 2.50 -4.82
C VAL A 92 8.32 1.24 -5.68
N ASP A 93 9.45 0.90 -6.30
CA ASP A 93 9.61 -0.34 -7.04
C ASP A 93 10.18 -1.46 -6.14
N GLU A 94 9.70 -2.70 -6.33
CA GLU A 94 10.12 -3.86 -5.53
C GLU A 94 11.59 -4.25 -5.74
N ARG A 95 12.10 -4.10 -6.96
CA ARG A 95 13.40 -4.71 -7.33
C ARG A 95 14.61 -4.10 -6.66
N ARG A 96 14.45 -2.98 -5.98
CA ARG A 96 15.44 -2.49 -5.00
C ARG A 96 15.74 -3.50 -3.90
N GLN A 97 14.87 -4.51 -3.70
CA GLN A 97 15.03 -5.54 -2.67
C GLN A 97 15.97 -6.69 -3.09
N ARG A 98 16.12 -6.97 -4.39
CA ARG A 98 16.84 -8.14 -4.86
C ARG A 98 18.37 -8.06 -4.72
N THR A 99 18.92 -6.88 -4.54
CA THR A 99 20.38 -6.71 -4.40
C THR A 99 20.90 -7.10 -3.01
N PHE A 100 20.02 -7.25 -2.01
CA PHE A 100 20.42 -7.57 -0.64
C PHE A 100 19.65 -8.77 -0.07
N SER A 101 20.19 -9.95 -0.33
CA SER A 101 19.58 -11.26 -0.05
C SER A 101 19.62 -11.72 1.41
N SER A 102 20.03 -10.93 2.40
CA SER A 102 20.25 -11.54 3.71
C SER A 102 19.43 -11.05 4.89
N LEU A 103 18.85 -9.84 4.88
CA LEU A 103 18.06 -9.40 6.04
C LEU A 103 17.00 -8.36 5.63
N TRP A 104 15.87 -8.83 5.20
CA TRP A 104 14.73 -7.98 4.82
C TRP A 104 14.40 -6.85 5.84
N ARG A 105 14.68 -7.03 7.11
CA ARG A 105 14.50 -6.00 8.15
C ARG A 105 15.36 -4.76 7.96
N GLY A 106 16.45 -4.88 7.20
CA GLY A 106 17.38 -3.80 6.90
C GLY A 106 17.19 -3.16 5.53
N THR A 107 16.29 -3.66 4.68
CA THR A 107 16.10 -3.10 3.33
C THR A 107 15.50 -1.69 3.38
N GLU A 108 15.82 -0.88 2.37
CA GLU A 108 15.28 0.48 2.22
C GLU A 108 13.76 0.48 2.18
N VAL A 109 13.16 -0.43 1.42
CA VAL A 109 11.70 -0.53 1.32
C VAL A 109 11.09 -0.85 2.68
N ALA A 110 11.66 -1.78 3.46
CA ALA A 110 11.16 -2.07 4.80
C ALA A 110 11.29 -0.85 5.74
N GLN A 111 12.37 -0.07 5.62
CA GLN A 111 12.53 1.16 6.39
C GLN A 111 11.54 2.23 5.95
N LEU A 112 11.33 2.42 4.64
CA LEU A 112 10.32 3.33 4.11
C LEU A 112 8.92 2.93 4.57
N LEU A 113 8.55 1.65 4.45
CA LEU A 113 7.26 1.13 4.91
C LEU A 113 7.03 1.38 6.41
N ARG A 114 8.06 1.25 7.24
CA ARG A 114 7.96 1.53 8.68
C ARG A 114 7.80 3.01 8.98
N ARG A 115 8.58 3.86 8.32
CA ARG A 115 8.73 5.28 8.64
C ARG A 115 7.80 6.20 7.86
N SER A 116 7.28 5.75 6.71
CA SER A 116 6.39 6.57 5.89
C SER A 116 5.13 6.99 6.64
N PRO A 117 4.78 8.27 6.64
CA PRO A 117 3.54 8.77 7.23
C PRO A 117 2.31 8.53 6.34
N CYS A 118 2.52 8.33 5.06
CA CYS A 118 1.48 8.07 4.07
C CYS A 118 1.51 6.62 3.58
N PRO A 119 0.43 6.15 2.93
CA PRO A 119 0.40 4.84 2.26
C PRO A 119 1.56 4.67 1.28
N VAL A 120 2.06 3.42 1.19
CA VAL A 120 3.16 3.07 0.29
C VAL A 120 2.69 1.99 -0.68
N LEU A 121 2.76 2.28 -1.96
CA LEU A 121 2.51 1.34 -3.04
C LEU A 121 3.84 0.73 -3.50
N VAL A 122 3.99 -0.57 -3.31
CA VAL A 122 5.13 -1.34 -3.81
C VAL A 122 4.75 -1.94 -5.15
N VAL A 123 5.35 -1.45 -6.22
CA VAL A 123 5.07 -1.87 -7.60
C VAL A 123 6.00 -3.02 -7.98
N LYS A 124 5.43 -4.10 -8.46
CA LYS A 124 6.15 -5.34 -8.78
C LYS A 124 6.24 -5.63 -10.26
N HIS A 125 5.24 -5.22 -11.00
CA HIS A 125 5.13 -5.50 -12.43
C HIS A 125 4.98 -4.24 -13.26
N ALA A 126 5.23 -4.40 -14.56
CA ALA A 126 4.88 -3.37 -15.53
C ALA A 126 3.36 -3.07 -15.41
N PRO A 127 2.98 -1.81 -15.25
CA PRO A 127 1.59 -1.48 -14.98
C PRO A 127 0.69 -1.74 -16.18
N SER A 128 -0.40 -2.47 -15.98
CA SER A 128 -1.59 -2.48 -16.82
C SER A 128 -2.30 -1.11 -16.77
N THR A 129 -3.43 -0.93 -17.43
CA THR A 129 -4.13 0.36 -17.45
C THR A 129 -4.64 0.78 -16.06
N HIS A 130 -5.34 -0.08 -15.36
CA HIS A 130 -5.87 0.10 -14.00
C HIS A 130 -5.76 -1.23 -13.25
N TYR A 131 -6.04 -1.22 -11.95
CA TYR A 131 -6.21 -2.46 -11.20
C TYR A 131 -7.58 -3.06 -11.50
N SER A 132 -7.61 -4.35 -11.84
CA SER A 132 -8.86 -5.05 -12.13
C SER A 132 -9.45 -5.68 -10.89
N ASN A 133 -8.63 -6.36 -10.09
CA ASN A 133 -9.03 -7.11 -8.91
C ASN A 133 -8.20 -6.70 -7.71
N MET A 134 -8.83 -6.12 -6.69
CA MET A 134 -8.18 -5.73 -5.45
C MET A 134 -8.57 -6.65 -4.31
N LEU A 135 -7.58 -7.17 -3.58
CA LEU A 135 -7.75 -7.99 -2.39
C LEU A 135 -7.39 -7.18 -1.14
N VAL A 136 -8.36 -6.87 -0.29
CA VAL A 136 -8.14 -6.15 0.96
C VAL A 136 -8.06 -7.14 2.12
N ALA A 137 -6.88 -7.27 2.73
CA ALA A 137 -6.68 -8.12 3.90
C ALA A 137 -7.19 -7.42 5.18
N THR A 138 -8.21 -7.99 5.82
CA THR A 138 -8.89 -7.42 6.98
C THR A 138 -8.77 -8.31 8.23
N ASP A 139 -8.93 -7.72 9.41
CA ASP A 139 -8.98 -8.41 10.70
C ASP A 139 -10.25 -8.06 11.51
N PHE A 140 -11.25 -7.44 10.87
CA PHE A 140 -12.51 -6.98 11.45
C PHE A 140 -12.36 -5.96 12.60
N THR A 141 -11.25 -5.27 12.66
CA THR A 141 -11.07 -4.14 13.58
C THR A 141 -11.62 -2.83 12.97
N VAL A 142 -11.78 -1.81 13.81
CA VAL A 142 -12.15 -0.46 13.35
C VAL A 142 -11.15 0.07 12.32
N ASP A 143 -9.88 -0.26 12.48
CA ASP A 143 -8.83 0.13 11.56
C ASP A 143 -8.95 -0.55 10.20
N SER A 144 -9.45 -1.79 10.16
CA SER A 144 -9.77 -2.48 8.92
C SER A 144 -10.86 -1.76 8.12
N LEU A 145 -11.83 -1.10 8.76
CA LEU A 145 -12.84 -0.32 8.06
C LEU A 145 -12.23 0.92 7.37
N ALA A 146 -11.27 1.57 8.02
CA ALA A 146 -10.51 2.66 7.40
C ALA A 146 -9.68 2.16 6.19
N LEU A 147 -9.09 0.97 6.31
CA LEU A 147 -8.37 0.30 5.24
C LEU A 147 -9.28 -0.01 4.05
N VAL A 148 -10.47 -0.57 4.29
CA VAL A 148 -11.47 -0.83 3.26
C VAL A 148 -11.90 0.47 2.57
N ARG A 149 -12.16 1.52 3.36
CA ARG A 149 -12.50 2.84 2.82
C ARG A 149 -11.41 3.39 1.91
N TYR A 150 -10.15 3.30 2.33
CA TYR A 150 -9.02 3.76 1.51
C TYR A 150 -8.88 2.93 0.24
N GLY A 151 -8.85 1.59 0.34
CA GLY A 151 -8.76 0.69 -0.81
C GLY A 151 -9.92 0.90 -1.78
N SER A 152 -11.14 1.06 -1.26
CA SER A 152 -12.31 1.32 -2.10
C SER A 152 -12.24 2.63 -2.87
N GLY A 153 -11.55 3.64 -2.36
CA GLY A 153 -11.32 4.91 -3.05
C GLY A 153 -10.09 4.91 -3.95
N PHE A 154 -9.22 3.89 -3.86
CA PHE A 154 -7.94 3.87 -4.56
C PHE A 154 -8.10 3.61 -6.07
N ASP A 155 -8.91 2.64 -6.46
CA ASP A 155 -9.33 2.44 -7.85
C ASP A 155 -10.82 2.10 -7.89
N VAL A 156 -11.63 3.04 -8.37
CA VAL A 156 -13.10 2.90 -8.36
C VAL A 156 -13.61 1.91 -9.40
N ASN A 157 -12.79 1.56 -10.38
CA ASN A 157 -13.16 0.65 -11.47
C ASN A 157 -12.84 -0.82 -11.17
N SER A 158 -12.04 -1.08 -10.12
CA SER A 158 -11.66 -2.43 -9.73
C SER A 158 -12.78 -3.18 -9.03
N GLU A 159 -12.79 -4.50 -9.16
CA GLU A 159 -13.54 -5.38 -8.26
C GLU A 159 -12.81 -5.43 -6.92
N LEU A 160 -13.56 -5.31 -5.83
CA LEU A 160 -13.00 -5.30 -4.48
C LEU A 160 -13.41 -6.57 -3.75
N GLU A 161 -12.43 -7.35 -3.34
CA GLU A 161 -12.62 -8.51 -2.49
C GLU A 161 -12.08 -8.23 -1.08
N LEU A 162 -12.89 -8.49 -0.06
CA LEU A 162 -12.45 -8.41 1.34
C LEU A 162 -12.11 -9.80 1.83
N PHE A 163 -10.90 -9.96 2.33
CA PHE A 163 -10.37 -11.24 2.76
C PHE A 163 -9.97 -11.20 4.23
N HIS A 164 -10.50 -12.15 4.99
CA HIS A 164 -10.17 -12.32 6.40
C HIS A 164 -9.66 -13.71 6.70
N THR A 165 -8.63 -13.80 7.53
CA THR A 165 -8.12 -15.06 8.09
C THR A 165 -8.44 -15.15 9.57
N ARG A 166 -9.20 -16.14 9.97
CA ARG A 166 -9.44 -16.45 11.39
C ARG A 166 -8.21 -17.12 12.01
N SER A 167 -7.72 -16.56 13.10
CA SER A 167 -6.73 -17.24 13.93
C SER A 167 -7.45 -18.16 14.90
N THR A 168 -7.31 -19.46 14.74
CA THR A 168 -7.90 -20.47 15.62
C THR A 168 -7.41 -20.38 17.07
N ARG A 169 -6.27 -19.75 17.33
CA ARG A 169 -5.72 -19.59 18.69
C ARG A 169 -6.59 -18.74 19.64
N ARG A 170 -7.46 -17.86 19.12
CA ARG A 170 -8.31 -16.98 19.94
C ARG A 170 -9.66 -17.60 20.34
N HIS A 171 -10.01 -18.76 19.84
CA HIS A 171 -11.33 -19.36 20.05
C HIS A 171 -11.36 -20.46 21.13
N ALA A 172 -10.35 -20.52 21.99
CA ALA A 172 -10.33 -21.49 23.10
C ALA A 172 -11.39 -21.19 24.19
N HIS A 173 -12.04 -20.02 24.18
CA HIS A 173 -13.06 -19.64 25.15
C HIS A 173 -14.37 -19.23 24.47
N PRO A 174 -15.54 -19.79 24.84
CA PRO A 174 -16.83 -19.50 24.21
C PRO A 174 -17.22 -18.02 24.17
N SER A 175 -16.92 -17.27 25.24
CA SER A 175 -17.19 -15.83 25.31
C SER A 175 -16.40 -15.03 24.27
N LEU A 176 -15.15 -15.40 24.03
CA LEU A 176 -14.30 -14.73 23.01
C LEU A 176 -14.76 -15.05 21.59
N ALA A 177 -15.36 -16.23 21.39
CA ALA A 177 -15.93 -16.60 20.10
C ALA A 177 -17.19 -15.78 19.78
N GLN A 178 -18.05 -15.55 20.78
CA GLN A 178 -19.25 -14.74 20.62
C GLN A 178 -18.90 -13.27 20.33
N GLU A 179 -18.00 -12.67 21.11
CA GLU A 179 -17.52 -11.31 20.86
C GLU A 179 -16.85 -11.15 19.46
N ALA A 180 -16.17 -12.19 18.99
CA ALA A 180 -15.59 -12.18 17.64
C ALA A 180 -16.67 -12.20 16.57
N ALA A 181 -17.73 -13.01 16.75
CA ALA A 181 -18.85 -13.09 15.80
C ALA A 181 -19.66 -11.77 15.77
N GLU A 182 -19.86 -11.13 16.92
CA GLU A 182 -20.54 -9.82 16.99
C GLU A 182 -19.72 -8.73 16.28
N ARG A 183 -18.40 -8.69 16.49
CA ARG A 183 -17.50 -7.77 15.79
C ARG A 183 -17.49 -7.99 14.28
N GLU A 184 -17.47 -9.25 13.86
CA GLU A 184 -17.56 -9.60 12.43
C GLU A 184 -18.89 -9.14 11.82
N SER A 185 -20.00 -9.38 12.49
CA SER A 185 -21.33 -8.97 12.03
C SER A 185 -21.43 -7.44 11.90
N ALA A 186 -20.97 -6.70 12.90
CA ALA A 186 -20.92 -5.24 12.86
C ALA A 186 -20.03 -4.73 11.72
N PHE A 187 -18.85 -5.31 11.55
CA PHE A 187 -17.94 -4.95 10.48
C PHE A 187 -18.56 -5.20 9.08
N ARG A 188 -19.25 -6.33 8.90
CA ARG A 188 -19.96 -6.65 7.64
C ARG A 188 -21.04 -5.63 7.33
N GLN A 189 -21.82 -5.21 8.32
CA GLN A 189 -22.86 -4.19 8.15
C GLN A 189 -22.26 -2.83 7.77
N ASP A 190 -21.23 -2.39 8.47
CA ASP A 190 -20.57 -1.11 8.20
C ASP A 190 -19.87 -1.10 6.84
N THR A 191 -19.23 -2.22 6.49
CA THR A 191 -18.64 -2.40 5.17
C THR A 191 -19.69 -2.37 4.07
N HIS A 192 -20.79 -3.04 4.27
CA HIS A 192 -21.89 -3.02 3.29
C HIS A 192 -22.41 -1.60 3.07
N ARG A 193 -22.66 -0.85 4.14
CA ARG A 193 -23.06 0.57 4.04
C ARG A 193 -22.02 1.42 3.32
N LEU A 194 -20.73 1.20 3.64
CA LEU A 194 -19.63 1.93 3.02
C LEU A 194 -19.52 1.66 1.52
N LEU A 195 -19.76 0.41 1.11
CA LEU A 195 -19.55 -0.04 -0.26
C LEU A 195 -20.87 -0.13 -1.07
N GLN A 196 -21.94 0.47 -0.58
CA GLN A 196 -23.20 0.53 -1.34
C GLN A 196 -22.95 1.07 -2.74
N GLY A 197 -23.39 0.30 -3.74
CA GLY A 197 -23.23 0.66 -5.15
C GLY A 197 -21.91 0.25 -5.80
N ARG A 198 -20.97 -0.33 -5.04
CA ARG A 198 -19.73 -0.91 -5.61
C ARG A 198 -19.86 -2.43 -5.83
N ARG A 199 -19.09 -2.91 -6.80
CA ARG A 199 -18.89 -4.35 -6.97
C ARG A 199 -17.86 -4.80 -5.92
N PHE A 200 -18.26 -5.68 -5.01
CA PHE A 200 -17.35 -6.25 -4.01
C PHE A 200 -17.77 -7.68 -3.66
N ALA A 201 -16.80 -8.44 -3.20
CA ALA A 201 -17.00 -9.75 -2.60
C ALA A 201 -16.41 -9.77 -1.19
N LEU A 202 -17.16 -10.27 -0.20
CA LEU A 202 -16.65 -10.53 1.14
C LEU A 202 -16.30 -12.01 1.22
N THR A 203 -15.02 -12.30 1.35
CA THR A 203 -14.51 -13.67 1.40
C THR A 203 -13.89 -13.94 2.74
N ASP A 204 -14.43 -14.91 3.47
CA ASP A 204 -13.81 -15.51 4.63
C ASP A 204 -12.87 -16.63 4.21
N SER A 205 -11.62 -16.53 4.64
CA SER A 205 -10.70 -17.62 4.44
C SER A 205 -11.11 -18.77 5.35
N PHE A 206 -11.60 -19.81 4.90
CA PHE A 206 -11.76 -21.06 5.61
C PHE A 206 -13.14 -21.43 6.14
N ASP A 207 -13.94 -20.56 6.75
CA ASP A 207 -15.17 -21.03 7.39
C ASP A 207 -16.26 -21.52 6.43
N THR A 208 -16.36 -20.95 5.24
CA THR A 208 -17.34 -21.40 4.24
C THR A 208 -16.92 -22.67 3.52
N ARG A 209 -15.65 -23.00 3.51
CA ARG A 209 -15.13 -24.25 2.91
C ARG A 209 -14.87 -25.36 3.94
N LEU A 210 -14.59 -25.00 5.19
CA LEU A 210 -14.29 -25.94 6.27
C LEU A 210 -15.51 -26.40 7.06
N SER A 211 -16.67 -25.80 6.90
CA SER A 211 -17.92 -26.39 7.40
C SER A 211 -18.27 -27.73 6.75
N ARG A 212 -17.47 -28.16 5.77
CA ARG A 212 -17.55 -29.48 5.11
C ARG A 212 -16.34 -30.39 5.31
N VAL A 213 -15.32 -29.94 6.03
CA VAL A 213 -14.10 -30.72 6.25
C VAL A 213 -13.73 -30.67 7.72
N ASP A 214 -13.48 -31.83 8.32
CA ASP A 214 -13.10 -32.00 9.71
C ASP A 214 -12.01 -31.04 10.16
N TRP A 215 -12.19 -30.52 11.39
CA TRP A 215 -11.35 -29.55 12.06
C TRP A 215 -9.88 -29.97 12.11
N VAL A 216 -9.08 -29.51 11.17
CA VAL A 216 -7.62 -29.59 11.26
C VAL A 216 -7.16 -28.43 12.13
N HIS A 217 -6.79 -28.72 13.36
CA HIS A 217 -6.14 -27.78 14.29
C HIS A 217 -4.74 -27.48 13.73
N GLY A 218 -4.62 -26.43 12.95
CA GLY A 218 -3.35 -25.92 12.44
C GLY A 218 -3.27 -24.43 12.66
N ASP A 219 -2.07 -23.93 12.99
CA ASP A 219 -1.77 -22.50 13.03
C ASP A 219 -1.90 -21.93 11.60
N PHE A 220 -3.01 -21.30 11.32
CA PHE A 220 -3.22 -20.66 10.03
C PHE A 220 -2.44 -19.34 10.00
N ASP A 221 -1.54 -19.27 9.05
CA ASP A 221 -0.71 -18.13 8.78
C ASP A 221 -1.46 -17.13 7.87
N PRO A 222 -1.87 -15.95 8.36
CA PRO A 222 -2.65 -14.99 7.59
C PRO A 222 -1.97 -14.54 6.30
N ALA A 223 -0.65 -14.35 6.33
CA ALA A 223 0.07 -13.93 5.13
C ALA A 223 0.03 -15.01 4.04
N ARG A 224 0.26 -16.28 4.43
CA ARG A 224 0.20 -17.41 3.48
C ARG A 224 -1.20 -17.55 2.87
N GLN A 225 -2.24 -17.41 3.68
CA GLN A 225 -3.62 -17.52 3.22
C GLN A 225 -3.98 -16.40 2.25
N THR A 226 -3.56 -15.18 2.55
CA THR A 226 -3.75 -14.03 1.65
C THR A 226 -3.04 -14.25 0.31
N LEU A 227 -1.81 -14.79 0.31
CA LEU A 227 -1.08 -15.12 -0.93
C LEU A 227 -1.78 -16.22 -1.75
N VAL A 228 -2.33 -17.24 -1.08
CA VAL A 228 -3.11 -18.28 -1.77
C VAL A 228 -4.38 -17.67 -2.37
N ARG A 229 -5.08 -16.82 -1.61
CA ARG A 229 -6.30 -16.16 -2.10
C ARG A 229 -6.00 -15.23 -3.27
N GLN A 230 -4.93 -14.44 -3.19
CA GLN A 230 -4.47 -13.58 -4.29
C GLN A 230 -4.34 -14.34 -5.61
N LYS A 231 -3.76 -15.55 -5.58
CA LYS A 231 -3.63 -16.39 -6.78
C LYS A 231 -4.97 -16.95 -7.28
N ILE A 232 -5.88 -17.25 -6.36
CA ILE A 232 -7.21 -17.79 -6.72
C ILE A 232 -8.10 -16.70 -7.34
N SER A 233 -8.04 -15.48 -6.80
CA SER A 233 -8.85 -14.34 -7.27
C SER A 233 -8.18 -13.57 -8.41
N ASP A 234 -6.97 -13.93 -8.80
CA ASP A 234 -6.14 -13.20 -9.76
C ASP A 234 -6.02 -11.71 -9.41
N ALA A 235 -5.87 -11.43 -8.09
CA ALA A 235 -5.76 -10.06 -7.62
C ALA A 235 -4.44 -9.44 -8.05
N ASP A 236 -4.51 -8.30 -8.71
CA ASP A 236 -3.38 -7.51 -9.19
C ASP A 236 -2.93 -6.44 -8.19
N LEU A 237 -3.73 -6.20 -7.13
CA LEU A 237 -3.37 -5.38 -5.98
C LEU A 237 -3.82 -6.01 -4.66
N ILE A 238 -2.88 -6.16 -3.71
CA ILE A 238 -3.19 -6.48 -2.31
C ILE A 238 -3.15 -5.18 -1.50
N VAL A 239 -4.21 -4.92 -0.73
CA VAL A 239 -4.26 -3.81 0.22
C VAL A 239 -4.18 -4.35 1.64
N VAL A 240 -3.20 -3.88 2.41
CA VAL A 240 -2.94 -4.37 3.77
C VAL A 240 -2.63 -3.22 4.72
N GLY A 241 -3.09 -3.33 5.96
CA GLY A 241 -2.81 -2.36 7.02
C GLY A 241 -1.40 -2.52 7.61
N LYS A 242 -0.80 -1.41 7.99
CA LYS A 242 0.43 -1.38 8.79
C LYS A 242 0.05 -1.48 10.26
N GLU A 243 0.40 -2.59 10.93
CA GLU A 243 0.04 -2.83 12.33
C GLU A 243 0.74 -1.85 13.29
N ARG A 244 0.01 -1.22 14.22
CA ARG A 244 0.57 -0.54 15.37
C ARG A 244 0.80 -1.55 16.48
N ARG A 245 2.04 -1.88 16.78
CA ARG A 245 2.38 -2.53 18.04
C ARG A 245 3.19 -1.56 18.92
N PHE A 246 2.60 -1.21 20.06
CA PHE A 246 3.18 -0.54 21.25
C PHE A 246 4.07 0.70 21.10
N ILE A 247 3.86 1.64 22.02
CA ILE A 247 4.34 3.03 22.13
C ILE A 247 5.86 3.16 22.31
N LEU A 248 6.63 2.08 22.45
CA LEU A 248 8.05 2.12 22.81
C LEU A 248 9.03 1.44 21.83
N ALA A 249 8.54 0.90 20.74
CA ALA A 249 9.44 0.37 19.70
C ALA A 249 9.06 0.99 18.36
N ASP A 250 10.08 1.39 17.60
CA ASP A 250 9.97 1.85 16.22
C ASP A 250 8.83 1.15 15.49
N MET A 251 7.99 1.91 14.77
CA MET A 251 6.83 1.40 14.05
C MET A 251 7.20 0.13 13.28
N LEU A 252 6.86 -1.02 13.84
CA LEU A 252 7.14 -2.30 13.19
C LEU A 252 6.13 -2.49 12.06
N LEU A 253 6.63 -2.74 10.88
CA LEU A 253 5.79 -3.29 9.82
C LEU A 253 5.31 -4.67 10.31
N GLY A 254 3.99 -4.86 10.40
CA GLY A 254 3.43 -6.13 10.88
C GLY A 254 3.94 -7.32 10.06
N SER A 255 4.08 -8.46 10.69
CA SER A 255 4.62 -9.67 10.04
C SER A 255 3.85 -10.07 8.78
N VAL A 256 2.55 -9.81 8.75
CA VAL A 256 1.68 -10.08 7.60
C VAL A 256 2.02 -9.14 6.43
N ALA A 257 2.00 -7.81 6.66
CA ALA A 257 2.32 -6.84 5.63
C ALA A 257 3.74 -7.07 5.07
N GLN A 258 4.71 -7.36 5.95
CA GLN A 258 6.07 -7.67 5.57
C GLN A 258 6.14 -8.85 4.59
N ARG A 259 5.48 -9.94 4.93
CA ARG A 259 5.49 -11.15 4.10
C ARG A 259 4.73 -10.97 2.79
N LEU A 260 3.62 -10.22 2.81
CA LEU A 260 2.89 -9.89 1.58
C LEU A 260 3.75 -9.05 0.64
N VAL A 261 4.40 -8.02 1.14
CA VAL A 261 5.32 -7.20 0.33
C VAL A 261 6.44 -8.05 -0.28
N THR A 262 6.99 -9.02 0.47
CA THR A 262 8.11 -9.85 -0.01
C THR A 262 7.67 -10.95 -0.98
N SER A 263 6.48 -11.53 -0.78
CA SER A 263 6.11 -12.82 -1.40
C SER A 263 4.91 -12.76 -2.34
N ALA A 264 4.18 -11.64 -2.39
CA ALA A 264 3.08 -11.51 -3.34
C ALA A 264 3.58 -11.40 -4.78
N ASP A 265 2.84 -11.97 -5.70
CA ASP A 265 3.08 -11.83 -7.14
C ASP A 265 2.35 -10.59 -7.72
N SER A 266 1.58 -9.86 -6.91
CA SER A 266 0.86 -8.62 -7.26
C SER A 266 1.48 -7.41 -6.61
N ASP A 267 1.10 -6.20 -7.06
CA ASP A 267 1.43 -4.97 -6.36
C ASP A 267 0.86 -5.00 -4.92
N VAL A 268 1.52 -4.31 -3.98
CA VAL A 268 1.09 -4.28 -2.58
C VAL A 268 0.99 -2.85 -2.08
N LEU A 269 -0.20 -2.46 -1.63
CA LEU A 269 -0.48 -1.18 -1.01
C LEU A 269 -0.52 -1.34 0.50
N VAL A 270 0.46 -0.76 1.19
CA VAL A 270 0.54 -0.76 2.66
C VAL A 270 0.02 0.55 3.20
N VAL A 271 -1.09 0.50 3.95
CA VAL A 271 -1.76 1.67 4.49
C VAL A 271 -1.44 1.82 5.98
N PRO A 272 -0.96 2.99 6.45
CA PRO A 272 -0.73 3.23 7.87
C PRO A 272 -2.02 3.13 8.67
N HIS A 273 -1.91 2.68 9.91
CA HIS A 273 -3.02 2.63 10.86
C HIS A 273 -3.65 4.02 11.04
N ALA A 274 -4.97 4.09 11.11
CA ALA A 274 -5.72 5.33 11.28
C ALA A 274 -5.39 6.41 10.23
N TYR A 275 -4.89 6.01 9.04
CA TYR A 275 -4.68 6.95 7.96
C TYR A 275 -6.03 7.51 7.49
N SER A 276 -6.18 8.81 7.66
CA SER A 276 -7.28 9.57 7.04
C SER A 276 -6.68 10.39 5.90
N ALA A 277 -7.13 10.14 4.68
CA ALA A 277 -6.73 10.98 3.56
C ALA A 277 -7.03 12.46 3.90
N PRO A 278 -6.08 13.38 3.68
CA PRO A 278 -6.30 14.78 4.00
C PRO A 278 -7.53 15.31 3.26
N SER A 279 -8.42 15.96 4.00
CA SER A 279 -9.59 16.59 3.40
C SER A 279 -9.14 17.72 2.46
N ARG A 280 -9.93 18.01 1.40
CA ARG A 280 -9.65 19.12 0.44
C ARG A 280 -9.31 20.46 1.12
N ALA A 281 -9.82 20.72 2.32
CA ALA A 281 -9.56 21.94 3.09
C ALA A 281 -8.14 21.98 3.68
N ALA A 282 -7.61 20.86 4.16
CA ALA A 282 -6.26 20.79 4.74
C ALA A 282 -5.16 20.88 3.67
N GLY A 283 -5.42 20.41 2.44
CA GLY A 283 -4.49 20.53 1.32
C GLY A 283 -4.25 21.98 0.87
N ARG A 284 -5.26 22.85 0.96
CA ARG A 284 -5.10 24.27 0.63
C ARG A 284 -4.28 25.05 1.67
N ALA A 285 -4.43 24.70 2.95
CA ALA A 285 -3.68 25.37 4.03
C ALA A 285 -2.18 25.00 3.99
N ARG A 286 -1.83 23.77 3.63
CA ARG A 286 -0.41 23.34 3.50
C ARG A 286 0.32 24.01 2.33
N ILE A 287 -0.37 24.22 1.20
CA ILE A 287 0.24 24.88 0.02
C ILE A 287 0.52 26.36 0.30
N GLN A 288 -0.23 27.01 1.19
CA GLN A 288 -0.06 28.42 1.51
C GLN A 288 1.08 28.69 2.49
N THR A 289 1.49 27.70 3.27
CA THR A 289 2.61 27.79 4.22
C THR A 289 3.97 27.59 3.52
N ASP A 290 4.00 26.94 2.36
CA ASP A 290 5.23 26.71 1.59
C ASP A 290 5.55 27.84 0.59
N LEU A 291 4.73 28.90 0.54
CA LEU A 291 4.89 30.08 -0.36
C LEU A 291 5.23 31.38 0.40
N ASN A 292 5.38 31.35 1.70
CA ASN A 292 5.91 32.40 2.54
C ASN A 292 7.26 31.96 3.13
#